data_a1ea64c82445255c223436592f672ba2
#
_entry.id   a1ea64c82445255c223436592f672ba2
#
_cell.length_a   1.000
_cell.length_b   1.000
_cell.length_c   1.000
_cell.angle_alpha   90.00
_cell.angle_beta   90.00
_cell.angle_gamma   90.00
#
_symmetry.space_group_name_H-M   'P 1'
#
loop_
_entity.id
_entity.type
_entity.pdbx_description
1 polymer ?
#
loop_
_entity_poly.entity_id
_entity_poly.type
_entity_poly.pdbx_seq_one_letter_code
_entity_poly.pdbx_strand_id
1 'polypeptide(L)'
;RKLSFVLGYISHCAVDIVTHPYIFYIAGDYYSHDKKKAEKAQLNHLRVEYALDSYLVHQRWGMNPHEYNYIQYVDSSLQRKRKILSGRVDPDIRNLWMTSLKSIFPDEFGQFNAESPGKDDPIDESYRDFILFNRILDTGSSSVRMLLRVVDLITFRRSKLRVLLLPPREKIPERMPNEKHALWKYPADPRKTSEESFMDLIHRSARFSNEMMKDAVNYLNGKIRRKEMIQKYSEYNLDTGIRNESIDMKAFEPIEDEA
;
A
#
# COMPACT_ATOMS: atom_id res chain seq x y z
N ARG A 1 -13.95 -8.79 -15.01
CA ARG A 1 -12.81 -9.08 -14.11
C ARG A 1 -11.61 -8.18 -14.40
N LYS A 2 -11.02 -8.24 -15.63
CA LYS A 2 -9.87 -7.39 -16.00
C LYS A 2 -10.14 -5.92 -15.73
N LEU A 3 -11.30 -5.41 -16.16
CA LEU A 3 -11.68 -4.01 -15.90
C LEU A 3 -11.76 -3.72 -14.39
N SER A 4 -12.40 -4.58 -13.62
CA SER A 4 -12.51 -4.38 -12.16
C SER A 4 -11.13 -4.36 -11.49
N PHE A 5 -10.20 -5.23 -11.92
CA PHE A 5 -8.83 -5.23 -11.43
C PHE A 5 -8.10 -3.92 -11.79
N VAL A 6 -8.19 -3.48 -13.05
CA VAL A 6 -7.56 -2.21 -13.49
C VAL A 6 -8.12 -1.01 -12.73
N LEU A 7 -9.44 -0.95 -12.54
CA LEU A 7 -10.06 0.13 -11.77
C LEU A 7 -9.63 0.09 -10.30
N GLY A 8 -9.50 -1.10 -9.70
CA GLY A 8 -8.95 -1.25 -8.35
C GLY A 8 -7.50 -0.78 -8.24
N TYR A 9 -6.66 -1.12 -9.23
CA TYR A 9 -5.28 -0.65 -9.28
C TYR A 9 -5.18 0.87 -9.44
N ILE A 10 -5.99 1.47 -10.31
CA ILE A 10 -6.10 2.93 -10.44
C ILE A 10 -6.53 3.58 -9.12
N SER A 11 -7.46 2.96 -8.41
CA SER A 11 -7.89 3.43 -7.10
C SER A 11 -6.76 3.42 -6.08
N HIS A 12 -5.94 2.36 -6.07
CA HIS A 12 -4.75 2.28 -5.23
C HIS A 12 -3.76 3.42 -5.55
N CYS A 13 -3.38 3.60 -6.81
CA CYS A 13 -2.51 4.70 -7.21
C CYS A 13 -3.06 6.08 -6.80
N ALA A 14 -4.36 6.29 -6.89
CA ALA A 14 -4.99 7.55 -6.47
C ALA A 14 -4.89 7.77 -4.96
N VAL A 15 -5.00 6.69 -4.17
CA VAL A 15 -4.82 6.76 -2.71
C VAL A 15 -3.37 7.12 -2.40
N ASP A 16 -2.40 6.44 -3.00
CA ASP A 16 -0.97 6.71 -2.78
C ASP A 16 -0.61 8.16 -3.10
N ILE A 17 -0.97 8.66 -4.29
CA ILE A 17 -0.71 10.05 -4.69
C ILE A 17 -1.20 11.05 -3.65
N VAL A 18 -2.31 10.75 -2.99
CA VAL A 18 -2.94 11.69 -2.06
C VAL A 18 -2.45 11.51 -0.63
N THR A 19 -2.21 10.28 -0.18
CA THR A 19 -1.91 9.99 1.23
C THR A 19 -0.43 9.88 1.54
N HIS A 20 0.39 9.36 0.61
CA HIS A 20 1.83 9.17 0.83
C HIS A 20 2.57 10.46 1.22
N PRO A 21 2.27 11.65 0.68
CA PRO A 21 2.92 12.87 1.18
C PRO A 21 2.82 13.04 2.69
N TYR A 22 1.65 12.74 3.28
CA TYR A 22 1.44 12.78 4.71
C TYR A 22 2.14 11.62 5.43
N ILE A 23 2.03 10.40 4.88
CA ILE A 23 2.67 9.21 5.45
C ILE A 23 4.18 9.39 5.52
N PHE A 24 4.81 9.84 4.44
CA PHE A 24 6.26 10.12 4.42
C PHE A 24 6.64 11.26 5.37
N TYR A 25 5.81 12.30 5.48
CA TYR A 25 6.05 13.39 6.41
C TYR A 25 6.18 12.90 7.86
N ILE A 26 5.30 11.99 8.28
CA ILE A 26 5.29 11.46 9.65
C ILE A 26 6.13 10.19 9.84
N ALA A 27 6.56 9.54 8.76
CA ALA A 27 7.42 8.35 8.84
C ALA A 27 8.91 8.71 8.85
N GLY A 28 9.33 9.75 8.11
CA GLY A 28 10.70 10.19 8.01
C GLY A 28 11.31 9.98 6.63
N ASP A 29 12.62 10.24 6.52
CA ASP A 29 13.39 10.18 5.27
C ASP A 29 13.65 8.74 4.82
N TYR A 30 12.68 8.18 4.10
CA TYR A 30 12.69 6.82 3.58
C TYR A 30 13.85 6.56 2.61
N TYR A 31 14.24 7.57 1.82
CA TYR A 31 15.30 7.52 0.81
C TYR A 31 16.62 8.11 1.27
N SER A 32 16.80 8.28 2.58
CA SER A 32 18.03 8.83 3.15
C SER A 32 19.27 8.09 2.69
N HIS A 33 20.33 8.84 2.37
CA HIS A 33 21.67 8.28 2.12
C HIS A 33 22.27 7.60 3.35
N ASP A 34 21.87 8.00 4.55
CA ASP A 34 22.20 7.32 5.79
C ASP A 34 21.32 6.06 5.94
N LYS A 35 21.93 4.88 5.76
CA LYS A 35 21.23 3.60 5.83
C LYS A 35 20.42 3.40 7.12
N LYS A 36 20.94 3.86 8.28
CA LYS A 36 20.21 3.71 9.55
C LYS A 36 18.95 4.59 9.59
N LYS A 37 19.06 5.80 9.07
CA LYS A 37 17.89 6.70 8.94
C LYS A 37 16.87 6.14 7.96
N ALA A 38 17.33 5.66 6.80
CA ALA A 38 16.46 5.04 5.81
C ALA A 38 15.75 3.80 6.38
N GLU A 39 16.46 2.87 7.02
CA GLU A 39 15.87 1.69 7.66
C GLU A 39 14.85 2.05 8.75
N LYS A 40 15.15 3.07 9.56
CA LYS A 40 14.20 3.57 10.57
C LYS A 40 12.94 4.14 9.91
N ALA A 41 13.10 4.96 8.87
CA ALA A 41 11.99 5.58 8.16
C ALA A 41 11.15 4.55 7.41
N GLN A 42 11.76 3.55 6.77
CA GLN A 42 11.08 2.44 6.11
C GLN A 42 10.23 1.63 7.09
N LEU A 43 10.76 1.36 8.27
CA LEU A 43 10.02 0.66 9.31
C LEU A 43 8.86 1.52 9.85
N ASN A 44 9.10 2.82 10.05
CA ASN A 44 8.06 3.75 10.47
C ASN A 44 6.97 3.88 9.41
N HIS A 45 7.33 3.88 8.13
CA HIS A 45 6.37 3.94 7.02
C HIS A 45 5.36 2.79 7.11
N LEU A 46 5.84 1.54 7.19
CA LEU A 46 4.98 0.38 7.39
C LEU A 46 4.12 0.50 8.65
N ARG A 47 4.72 0.93 9.78
CA ARG A 47 3.98 1.11 11.03
C ARG A 47 2.87 2.13 10.92
N VAL A 48 3.14 3.26 10.25
CA VAL A 48 2.15 4.31 10.02
C VAL A 48 1.01 3.79 9.16
N GLU A 49 1.30 3.12 8.06
CA GLU A 49 0.27 2.54 7.18
C GLU A 49 -0.62 1.56 7.93
N TYR A 50 -0.05 0.58 8.63
CA TYR A 50 -0.85 -0.39 9.41
C TYR A 50 -1.67 0.27 10.53
N ALA A 51 -1.14 1.33 11.13
CA ALA A 51 -1.88 2.07 12.15
C ALA A 51 -3.03 2.89 11.55
N LEU A 52 -2.81 3.52 10.41
CA LEU A 52 -3.83 4.28 9.71
C LEU A 52 -4.90 3.37 9.10
N ASP A 53 -4.54 2.17 8.62
CA ASP A 53 -5.50 1.15 8.20
C ASP A 53 -6.38 0.71 9.37
N SER A 54 -5.77 0.45 10.53
CA SER A 54 -6.53 0.12 11.76
C SER A 54 -7.46 1.25 12.18
N TYR A 55 -6.99 2.48 12.11
CA TYR A 55 -7.80 3.66 12.38
C TYR A 55 -8.98 3.77 11.41
N LEU A 56 -8.75 3.59 10.11
CA LEU A 56 -9.79 3.64 9.08
C LEU A 56 -10.86 2.57 9.29
N VAL A 57 -10.46 1.33 9.57
CA VAL A 57 -11.37 0.22 9.86
C VAL A 57 -12.25 0.54 11.07
N HIS A 58 -11.65 1.07 12.12
CA HIS A 58 -12.40 1.47 13.30
C HIS A 58 -13.38 2.61 13.01
N GLN A 59 -12.91 3.68 12.38
CA GLN A 59 -13.73 4.85 12.05
C GLN A 59 -14.89 4.53 11.11
N ARG A 60 -14.65 3.68 10.12
CA ARG A 60 -15.65 3.38 9.08
C ARG A 60 -16.65 2.32 9.47
N TRP A 61 -16.23 1.31 10.22
CA TRP A 61 -17.05 0.13 10.53
C TRP A 61 -17.23 -0.13 12.02
N GLY A 62 -16.59 0.62 12.90
CA GLY A 62 -16.62 0.38 14.35
C GLY A 62 -16.00 -0.95 14.78
N MET A 63 -15.17 -1.54 13.92
CA MET A 63 -14.58 -2.85 14.12
C MET A 63 -13.13 -2.74 14.56
N ASN A 64 -12.65 -3.77 15.28
CA ASN A 64 -11.22 -3.96 15.40
C ASN A 64 -10.64 -4.48 14.08
N PRO A 65 -9.37 -4.16 13.75
CA PRO A 65 -8.76 -4.56 12.48
C PRO A 65 -8.84 -6.05 12.18
N HIS A 66 -8.67 -6.91 13.20
CA HIS A 66 -8.73 -8.37 13.06
C HIS A 66 -10.15 -8.93 12.85
N GLU A 67 -11.19 -8.13 13.07
CA GLU A 67 -12.58 -8.47 12.77
C GLU A 67 -12.94 -8.17 11.31
N TYR A 68 -12.15 -7.30 10.67
CA TYR A 68 -12.31 -6.94 9.28
C TYR A 68 -11.55 -7.90 8.37
N ASN A 69 -12.23 -8.97 7.97
CA ASN A 69 -11.65 -10.02 7.13
C ASN A 69 -11.50 -9.54 5.67
N TYR A 70 -10.46 -8.70 5.40
CA TYR A 70 -10.19 -8.18 4.06
C TYR A 70 -9.72 -9.27 3.07
N ILE A 71 -9.15 -10.36 3.54
CA ILE A 71 -8.69 -11.47 2.69
C ILE A 71 -9.84 -12.05 1.87
N GLN A 72 -11.07 -12.02 2.38
CA GLN A 72 -12.23 -12.43 1.60
C GLN A 72 -12.43 -11.66 0.30
N TYR A 73 -11.92 -10.43 0.20
CA TYR A 73 -12.01 -9.60 -1.00
C TYR A 73 -10.83 -9.82 -1.96
N VAL A 74 -9.70 -10.27 -1.43
CA VAL A 74 -8.49 -10.59 -2.20
C VAL A 74 -8.55 -12.02 -2.74
N ASP A 75 -9.05 -12.95 -1.95
CA ASP A 75 -9.22 -14.36 -2.35
C ASP A 75 -10.35 -14.46 -3.39
N SER A 76 -9.96 -14.42 -4.66
CA SER A 76 -10.90 -14.31 -5.76
C SER A 76 -11.93 -15.43 -5.76
N SER A 77 -13.16 -15.05 -6.03
CA SER A 77 -14.37 -15.86 -5.96
C SER A 77 -14.39 -17.19 -6.75
N LEU A 78 -13.46 -17.37 -7.69
CA LEU A 78 -13.31 -18.62 -8.45
C LEU A 78 -12.87 -19.79 -7.57
N GLN A 79 -12.22 -19.52 -6.47
CA GLN A 79 -11.66 -20.53 -5.58
C GLN A 79 -12.60 -20.94 -4.46
N ARG A 80 -13.62 -20.13 -4.16
CA ARG A 80 -14.64 -20.48 -3.14
C ARG A 80 -15.38 -21.78 -3.42
N LYS A 81 -15.55 -22.17 -4.71
CA LYS A 81 -16.20 -23.44 -5.09
C LYS A 81 -15.28 -24.67 -4.95
N ARG A 82 -13.98 -24.47 -4.95
CA ARG A 82 -12.98 -25.50 -4.66
C ARG A 82 -12.42 -25.18 -3.27
N LYS A 83 -12.79 -25.90 -2.27
CA LYS A 83 -12.29 -25.81 -0.87
C LYS A 83 -10.76 -25.93 -0.72
N ILE A 84 -10.04 -25.91 -1.80
CA ILE A 84 -8.60 -25.97 -1.91
C ILE A 84 -8.13 -24.58 -2.29
N LEU A 85 -7.37 -23.96 -1.43
CA LEU A 85 -6.55 -22.78 -1.72
C LEU A 85 -5.66 -23.11 -2.90
N SER A 86 -6.04 -22.73 -4.11
CA SER A 86 -5.22 -23.05 -5.28
C SER A 86 -3.92 -22.26 -5.30
N GLY A 87 -3.81 -21.20 -4.46
CA GLY A 87 -2.63 -20.33 -4.41
C GLY A 87 -2.29 -19.69 -5.75
N ARG A 88 -3.27 -19.57 -6.66
CA ARG A 88 -3.06 -19.05 -8.01
C ARG A 88 -3.92 -17.82 -8.24
N VAL A 89 -3.33 -16.84 -8.90
CA VAL A 89 -4.04 -15.64 -9.38
C VAL A 89 -5.04 -16.03 -10.46
N ASP A 90 -6.15 -15.30 -10.55
CA ASP A 90 -7.10 -15.46 -11.67
C ASP A 90 -6.35 -15.41 -13.01
N PRO A 91 -6.54 -16.40 -13.91
CA PRO A 91 -5.79 -16.49 -15.15
C PRO A 91 -5.90 -15.26 -16.05
N ASP A 92 -7.05 -14.58 -16.05
CA ASP A 92 -7.25 -13.36 -16.82
C ASP A 92 -6.45 -12.19 -16.26
N ILE A 93 -6.39 -12.07 -14.94
CA ILE A 93 -5.61 -11.04 -14.22
C ILE A 93 -4.12 -11.33 -14.39
N ARG A 94 -3.73 -12.59 -14.21
CA ARG A 94 -2.34 -13.02 -14.43
C ARG A 94 -1.86 -12.69 -15.84
N ASN A 95 -2.64 -13.04 -16.85
CA ASN A 95 -2.30 -12.75 -18.24
C ASN A 95 -2.20 -11.24 -18.52
N LEU A 96 -3.12 -10.46 -17.97
CA LEU A 96 -3.06 -8.99 -18.07
C LEU A 96 -1.77 -8.46 -17.44
N TRP A 97 -1.42 -8.91 -16.26
CA TRP A 97 -0.21 -8.49 -15.54
C TRP A 97 1.06 -8.85 -16.31
N MET A 98 1.19 -10.12 -16.71
CA MET A 98 2.34 -10.59 -17.48
C MET A 98 2.52 -9.83 -18.80
N THR A 99 1.43 -9.57 -19.52
CA THR A 99 1.47 -8.79 -20.76
C THR A 99 1.91 -7.35 -20.52
N SER A 100 1.44 -6.75 -19.44
CA SER A 100 1.82 -5.38 -19.08
C SER A 100 3.28 -5.30 -18.67
N LEU A 101 3.75 -6.20 -17.81
CA LEU A 101 5.17 -6.25 -17.39
C LEU A 101 6.10 -6.45 -18.58
N LYS A 102 5.78 -7.39 -19.47
CA LYS A 102 6.56 -7.62 -20.69
C LYS A 102 6.60 -6.40 -21.61
N SER A 103 5.53 -5.62 -21.64
CA SER A 103 5.44 -4.43 -22.48
C SER A 103 6.18 -3.22 -21.92
N ILE A 104 6.21 -3.09 -20.58
CA ILE A 104 6.75 -1.92 -19.90
C ILE A 104 8.21 -2.14 -19.50
N PHE A 105 8.55 -3.37 -19.10
CA PHE A 105 9.86 -3.77 -18.59
C PHE A 105 10.38 -5.01 -19.38
N PRO A 106 10.64 -4.87 -20.71
CA PRO A 106 11.00 -6.03 -21.57
C PRO A 106 12.31 -6.70 -21.16
N ASP A 107 13.30 -5.93 -20.75
CA ASP A 107 14.63 -6.42 -20.42
C ASP A 107 14.62 -7.18 -19.08
N GLU A 108 14.05 -6.57 -18.04
CA GLU A 108 13.90 -7.19 -16.72
C GLU A 108 13.02 -8.43 -16.79
N PHE A 109 11.96 -8.38 -17.59
CA PHE A 109 11.10 -9.53 -17.81
C PHE A 109 11.82 -10.67 -18.52
N GLY A 110 12.68 -10.35 -19.51
CA GLY A 110 13.50 -11.32 -20.22
C GLY A 110 14.51 -11.99 -19.29
N GLN A 111 15.23 -11.22 -18.48
CA GLN A 111 16.19 -11.69 -17.49
C GLN A 111 15.52 -12.61 -16.46
N PHE A 112 14.41 -12.20 -15.93
CA PHE A 112 13.62 -12.95 -14.95
C PHE A 112 13.22 -14.35 -15.48
N ASN A 113 12.72 -14.46 -16.72
CA ASN A 113 12.38 -15.74 -17.32
C ASN A 113 13.60 -16.63 -17.57
N ALA A 114 14.76 -16.03 -17.86
CA ALA A 114 16.00 -16.77 -18.07
C ALA A 114 16.57 -17.35 -16.77
N GLU A 115 16.42 -16.63 -15.65
CA GLU A 115 16.94 -17.02 -14.33
C GLU A 115 16.07 -18.05 -13.60
N SER A 116 14.82 -18.23 -14.04
CA SER A 116 13.84 -19.11 -13.37
C SER A 116 13.24 -20.20 -14.27
N PRO A 117 14.01 -20.90 -15.12
CA PRO A 117 13.45 -21.94 -15.95
C PRO A 117 12.95 -23.11 -15.10
N GLY A 118 11.65 -23.40 -15.17
CA GLY A 118 11.03 -24.56 -14.51
C GLY A 118 10.68 -24.37 -13.03
N LYS A 119 10.80 -23.16 -12.48
CA LYS A 119 10.25 -22.83 -11.16
C LYS A 119 8.76 -22.46 -11.25
N ASP A 120 8.08 -22.58 -10.11
CA ASP A 120 6.72 -22.03 -9.96
C ASP A 120 6.71 -20.57 -10.40
N ASP A 121 5.61 -20.18 -11.04
CA ASP A 121 5.39 -18.81 -11.48
C ASP A 121 5.47 -17.85 -10.29
N PRO A 122 6.39 -16.89 -10.30
CA PRO A 122 6.59 -16.00 -9.13
C PRO A 122 5.38 -15.13 -8.81
N ILE A 123 4.48 -14.87 -9.75
CA ILE A 123 3.22 -14.17 -9.46
C ILE A 123 2.33 -15.08 -8.60
N ASP A 124 2.21 -16.35 -8.95
CA ASP A 124 1.44 -17.31 -8.15
C ASP A 124 2.12 -17.61 -6.81
N GLU A 125 3.46 -17.65 -6.77
CA GLU A 125 4.22 -17.81 -5.53
C GLU A 125 4.03 -16.62 -4.61
N SER A 126 4.25 -15.41 -5.10
CA SER A 126 4.04 -14.18 -4.32
C SER A 126 2.60 -14.01 -3.83
N TYR A 127 1.62 -14.38 -4.66
CA TYR A 127 0.22 -14.35 -4.27
C TYR A 127 -0.08 -15.35 -3.15
N ARG A 128 0.43 -16.57 -3.27
CA ARG A 128 0.28 -17.63 -2.25
C ARG A 128 0.90 -17.20 -0.92
N ASP A 129 2.11 -16.65 -0.99
CA ASP A 129 2.82 -16.17 0.19
C ASP A 129 2.12 -14.99 0.84
N PHE A 130 1.62 -14.05 0.03
CA PHE A 130 0.79 -12.94 0.50
C PHE A 130 -0.46 -13.43 1.25
N ILE A 131 -1.21 -14.37 0.67
CA ILE A 131 -2.41 -14.92 1.31
C ILE A 131 -2.05 -15.67 2.60
N LEU A 132 -1.01 -16.50 2.58
CA LEU A 132 -0.56 -17.24 3.76
C LEU A 132 -0.12 -16.28 4.88
N PHE A 133 0.73 -15.31 4.54
CA PHE A 133 1.26 -14.34 5.48
C PHE A 133 0.14 -13.52 6.14
N ASN A 134 -0.78 -12.99 5.33
CA ASN A 134 -1.88 -12.20 5.86
C ASN A 134 -2.85 -13.05 6.72
N ARG A 135 -3.07 -14.33 6.39
CA ARG A 135 -3.85 -15.21 7.26
C ARG A 135 -3.19 -15.45 8.61
N ILE A 136 -1.87 -15.60 8.64
CA ILE A 136 -1.12 -15.73 9.89
C ILE A 136 -1.24 -14.45 10.73
N LEU A 137 -1.15 -13.28 10.11
CA LEU A 137 -1.23 -12.00 10.79
C LEU A 137 -2.68 -11.64 11.20
N ASP A 138 -3.65 -12.01 10.38
CA ASP A 138 -5.08 -11.67 10.57
C ASP A 138 -5.80 -12.58 11.59
N THR A 139 -5.13 -13.62 12.07
CA THR A 139 -5.79 -14.58 12.98
C THR A 139 -6.29 -13.98 14.30
N GLY A 140 -5.99 -12.71 14.59
CA GLY A 140 -6.39 -12.05 15.86
C GLY A 140 -5.92 -12.82 17.10
N SER A 141 -5.31 -13.98 16.88
CA SER A 141 -4.90 -14.93 17.90
C SER A 141 -3.87 -14.33 18.82
N SER A 142 -4.21 -14.25 20.10
CA SER A 142 -3.27 -13.85 21.15
C SER A 142 -1.97 -14.67 21.11
N SER A 143 -2.08 -15.94 20.71
CA SER A 143 -0.95 -16.85 20.59
C SER A 143 0.02 -16.45 19.48
N VAL A 144 -0.48 -16.04 18.30
CA VAL A 144 0.37 -15.56 17.20
C VAL A 144 1.03 -14.26 17.58
N ARG A 145 0.29 -13.32 18.19
CA ARG A 145 0.85 -12.06 18.69
C ARG A 145 1.94 -12.30 19.74
N MET A 146 1.72 -13.27 20.64
CA MET A 146 2.70 -13.65 21.64
C MET A 146 3.95 -14.30 20.99
N LEU A 147 3.74 -15.20 20.02
CA LEU A 147 4.83 -15.82 19.27
C LEU A 147 5.71 -14.79 18.56
N LEU A 148 5.09 -13.85 17.83
CA LEU A 148 5.84 -12.78 17.15
C LEU A 148 6.60 -11.88 18.13
N ARG A 149 6.04 -11.61 19.33
CA ARG A 149 6.75 -10.88 20.39
C ARG A 149 7.96 -11.67 20.91
N VAL A 150 7.81 -12.98 21.07
CA VAL A 150 8.90 -13.85 21.51
C VAL A 150 10.00 -13.91 20.45
N VAL A 151 9.64 -14.04 19.17
CA VAL A 151 10.61 -14.02 18.06
C VAL A 151 11.35 -12.68 18.01
N ASP A 152 10.66 -11.55 18.14
CA ASP A 152 11.30 -10.24 18.20
C ASP A 152 12.24 -10.09 19.41
N LEU A 153 11.86 -10.66 20.55
CA LEU A 153 12.72 -10.64 21.74
C LEU A 153 13.99 -11.50 21.55
N ILE A 154 13.84 -12.73 21.05
CA ILE A 154 14.95 -13.66 20.79
C ILE A 154 15.90 -13.10 19.72
N THR A 155 15.38 -12.43 18.72
CA THR A 155 16.18 -11.79 17.65
C THR A 155 16.71 -10.42 18.06
N PHE A 156 16.62 -10.04 19.34
CA PHE A 156 16.99 -8.71 19.84
C PHE A 156 16.31 -7.58 19.04
N ARG A 157 15.03 -7.75 18.70
CA ARG A 157 14.22 -6.84 17.88
C ARG A 157 14.75 -6.65 16.44
N ARG A 158 15.62 -7.52 15.96
CA ARG A 158 16.13 -7.46 14.58
C ARG A 158 15.09 -7.86 13.55
N SER A 159 14.19 -8.80 13.89
CA SER A 159 13.12 -9.25 12.98
C SER A 159 12.04 -8.19 12.76
N LYS A 160 11.82 -7.30 13.75
CA LYS A 160 10.84 -6.20 13.71
C LYS A 160 9.43 -6.64 13.27
N LEU A 161 9.08 -7.91 13.47
CA LEU A 161 7.81 -8.51 13.02
C LEU A 161 6.58 -7.89 13.69
N ARG A 162 6.76 -7.27 14.84
CA ARG A 162 5.67 -6.57 15.55
C ARG A 162 5.07 -5.42 14.74
N VAL A 163 5.85 -4.83 13.84
CA VAL A 163 5.38 -3.75 12.97
C VAL A 163 4.31 -4.22 12.01
N LEU A 164 4.33 -5.51 11.65
CA LEU A 164 3.36 -6.13 10.76
C LEU A 164 2.01 -6.46 11.42
N LEU A 165 1.89 -6.23 12.72
CA LEU A 165 0.64 -6.42 13.45
C LEU A 165 -0.17 -5.13 13.43
N LEU A 166 -1.40 -5.22 12.94
CA LEU A 166 -2.36 -4.13 13.00
C LEU A 166 -2.59 -3.73 14.47
N PRO A 167 -2.26 -2.51 14.88
CA PRO A 167 -2.43 -2.09 16.26
C PRO A 167 -3.92 -1.86 16.58
N PRO A 168 -4.37 -2.14 17.82
CA PRO A 168 -5.70 -1.72 18.25
C PRO A 168 -5.77 -0.19 18.34
N ARG A 169 -6.99 0.37 18.23
CA ARG A 169 -7.21 1.83 18.16
C ARG A 169 -6.53 2.59 19.31
N GLU A 170 -6.56 2.05 20.52
CA GLU A 170 -6.03 2.68 21.73
C GLU A 170 -4.49 2.83 21.70
N LYS A 171 -3.82 2.11 20.79
CA LYS A 171 -2.36 2.18 20.62
C LYS A 171 -1.95 3.05 19.44
N ILE A 172 -2.89 3.64 18.73
CA ILE A 172 -2.59 4.58 17.64
C ILE A 172 -2.41 5.96 18.26
N PRO A 173 -1.23 6.59 18.13
CA PRO A 173 -1.01 7.94 18.64
C PRO A 173 -2.03 8.93 18.06
N GLU A 174 -2.62 9.78 18.89
CA GLU A 174 -3.62 10.78 18.45
C GLU A 174 -3.13 11.69 17.32
N ARG A 175 -1.83 11.94 17.28
CA ARG A 175 -1.20 12.76 16.27
C ARG A 175 -1.18 12.08 14.89
N MET A 176 -1.19 10.75 14.83
CA MET A 176 -1.01 10.01 13.59
C MET A 176 -2.16 10.21 12.59
N PRO A 177 -3.44 10.18 12.95
CA PRO A 177 -4.54 10.51 12.04
C PRO A 177 -4.75 12.01 11.81
N ASN A 178 -4.01 12.88 12.50
CA ASN A 178 -4.11 14.35 12.42
C ASN A 178 -5.54 14.89 12.64
N GLU A 179 -6.30 14.32 13.56
CA GLU A 179 -7.69 14.75 13.84
C GLU A 179 -7.79 16.22 14.31
N LYS A 180 -6.68 16.76 14.84
CA LYS A 180 -6.60 18.16 15.30
C LYS A 180 -6.24 19.14 14.20
N HIS A 181 -6.11 18.68 12.96
CA HIS A 181 -5.76 19.50 11.80
C HIS A 181 -4.48 20.33 11.99
N ALA A 182 -3.46 19.71 12.61
CA ALA A 182 -2.15 20.33 12.73
C ALA A 182 -1.53 20.51 11.34
N LEU A 183 -0.83 21.64 11.16
CA LEU A 183 -0.15 21.96 9.91
C LEU A 183 0.97 20.95 9.63
N TRP A 184 1.01 20.40 8.42
CA TRP A 184 2.07 19.55 7.92
C TRP A 184 2.56 20.01 6.54
N LYS A 185 3.74 19.56 6.14
CA LYS A 185 4.40 19.97 4.89
C LYS A 185 4.51 18.79 3.93
N TYR A 186 4.37 19.06 2.63
CA TYR A 186 4.70 18.08 1.62
C TYR A 186 6.21 17.83 1.61
N PRO A 187 6.69 16.59 1.79
CA PRO A 187 8.12 16.30 1.88
C PRO A 187 8.91 16.77 0.67
N ALA A 188 8.38 16.59 -0.54
CA ALA A 188 9.06 16.96 -1.78
C ALA A 188 8.90 18.45 -2.19
N ASP A 189 7.92 19.17 -1.63
CA ASP A 189 7.77 20.61 -1.77
C ASP A 189 7.38 21.27 -0.44
N PRO A 190 8.33 21.57 0.44
CA PRO A 190 8.06 22.11 1.77
C PRO A 190 7.33 23.46 1.81
N ARG A 191 7.20 24.15 0.66
CA ARG A 191 6.39 25.37 0.55
C ARG A 191 4.90 25.04 0.49
N LYS A 192 4.56 23.83 0.04
CA LYS A 192 3.21 23.32 0.03
C LYS A 192 2.89 22.73 1.40
N THR A 193 1.89 23.27 2.05
CA THR A 193 1.41 22.84 3.37
C THR A 193 -0.02 22.36 3.32
N SER A 194 -0.43 21.59 4.30
CA SER A 194 -1.82 21.16 4.49
C SER A 194 -2.13 21.00 5.97
N GLU A 195 -3.39 21.12 6.32
CA GLU A 195 -3.95 20.84 7.64
C GLU A 195 -4.90 19.63 7.57
N GLU A 196 -4.96 18.95 6.41
CA GLU A 196 -5.86 17.81 6.23
C GLU A 196 -5.56 16.70 7.23
N SER A 197 -6.61 16.18 7.84
CA SER A 197 -6.56 14.92 8.58
C SER A 197 -6.42 13.73 7.63
N PHE A 198 -6.06 12.55 8.17
CA PHE A 198 -6.03 11.34 7.36
C PHE A 198 -7.41 11.03 6.72
N MET A 199 -8.51 11.29 7.45
CA MET A 199 -9.85 11.11 6.88
C MET A 199 -10.15 12.08 5.75
N ASP A 200 -9.68 13.32 5.81
CA ASP A 200 -9.82 14.25 4.69
C ASP A 200 -9.03 13.79 3.46
N LEU A 201 -7.81 13.28 3.69
CA LEU A 201 -7.00 12.68 2.64
C LEU A 201 -7.70 11.47 2.01
N ILE A 202 -8.30 10.58 2.78
CA ILE A 202 -9.10 9.45 2.28
C ILE A 202 -10.30 9.94 1.46
N HIS A 203 -11.03 10.94 1.93
CA HIS A 203 -12.14 11.51 1.17
C HIS A 203 -11.67 12.17 -0.15
N ARG A 204 -10.53 12.85 -0.13
CA ARG A 204 -9.90 13.42 -1.33
C ARG A 204 -9.44 12.34 -2.29
N SER A 205 -8.82 11.28 -1.77
CA SER A 205 -8.41 10.10 -2.55
C SER A 205 -9.59 9.44 -3.25
N ALA A 206 -10.72 9.28 -2.56
CA ALA A 206 -11.93 8.69 -3.14
C ALA A 206 -12.48 9.52 -4.30
N ARG A 207 -12.47 10.86 -4.18
CA ARG A 207 -12.87 11.76 -5.29
C ARG A 207 -11.91 11.65 -6.47
N PHE A 208 -10.61 11.69 -6.20
CA PHE A 208 -9.57 11.60 -7.23
C PHE A 208 -9.58 10.23 -7.93
N SER A 209 -9.70 9.15 -7.16
CA SER A 209 -9.88 7.80 -7.67
C SER A 209 -11.08 7.68 -8.61
N ASN A 210 -12.22 8.24 -8.21
CA ASN A 210 -13.45 8.22 -9.04
C ASN A 210 -13.25 8.98 -10.35
N GLU A 211 -12.54 10.10 -10.34
CA GLU A 211 -12.16 10.85 -11.54
C GLU A 211 -11.27 10.01 -12.46
N MET A 212 -10.17 9.43 -11.93
CA MET A 212 -9.24 8.59 -12.69
C MET A 212 -9.95 7.37 -13.30
N MET A 213 -10.79 6.68 -12.53
CA MET A 213 -11.55 5.52 -13.00
C MET A 213 -12.55 5.91 -14.11
N LYS A 214 -13.23 7.05 -13.95
CA LYS A 214 -14.15 7.58 -14.98
C LYS A 214 -13.43 7.88 -16.27
N ASP A 215 -12.26 8.49 -16.20
CA ASP A 215 -11.45 8.80 -17.38
C ASP A 215 -10.90 7.51 -18.03
N ALA A 216 -10.51 6.53 -17.24
CA ALA A 216 -10.11 5.22 -17.76
C ALA A 216 -11.25 4.54 -18.54
N VAL A 217 -12.46 4.57 -18.01
CA VAL A 217 -13.65 4.06 -18.72
C VAL A 217 -13.97 4.89 -19.97
N ASN A 218 -13.82 6.20 -19.91
CA ASN A 218 -14.00 7.08 -21.08
C ASN A 218 -12.96 6.79 -22.17
N TYR A 219 -11.72 6.51 -21.79
CA TYR A 219 -10.68 6.09 -22.72
C TYR A 219 -11.04 4.76 -23.40
N LEU A 220 -11.46 3.75 -22.64
CA LEU A 220 -11.89 2.46 -23.18
C LEU A 220 -13.07 2.57 -24.14
N ASN A 221 -13.94 3.55 -23.92
CA ASN A 221 -15.10 3.85 -24.78
C ASN A 221 -14.77 4.81 -25.94
N GLY A 222 -13.50 5.16 -26.14
CA GLY A 222 -13.06 6.07 -27.21
C GLY A 222 -13.45 7.53 -27.04
N LYS A 223 -13.93 7.95 -25.84
CA LYS A 223 -14.36 9.33 -25.57
C LYS A 223 -13.20 10.28 -25.29
N ILE A 224 -12.07 9.75 -24.81
CA ILE A 224 -10.83 10.49 -24.62
C ILE A 224 -9.67 9.70 -25.25
N ARG A 225 -8.63 10.40 -25.70
CA ARG A 225 -7.48 9.80 -26.35
C ARG A 225 -6.43 9.36 -25.33
N ARG A 226 -5.61 8.37 -25.69
CA ARG A 226 -4.50 7.90 -24.86
C ARG A 226 -3.57 9.03 -24.43
N LYS A 227 -3.27 9.98 -25.34
CA LYS A 227 -2.41 11.14 -25.04
C LYS A 227 -2.98 12.00 -23.92
N GLU A 228 -4.28 12.20 -23.88
CA GLU A 228 -4.95 12.99 -22.83
C GLU A 228 -4.88 12.30 -21.48
N MET A 229 -5.08 10.96 -21.45
CA MET A 229 -4.90 10.17 -20.24
C MET A 229 -3.47 10.27 -19.69
N ILE A 230 -2.48 10.05 -20.57
CA ILE A 230 -1.06 10.13 -20.21
C ILE A 230 -0.75 11.52 -19.65
N GLN A 231 -1.07 12.58 -20.40
CA GLN A 231 -0.80 13.95 -19.99
C GLN A 231 -1.45 14.31 -18.64
N LYS A 232 -2.59 13.71 -18.32
CA LYS A 232 -3.31 14.01 -17.08
C LYS A 232 -2.73 13.28 -15.87
N TYR A 233 -2.22 12.06 -16.02
CA TYR A 233 -1.94 11.18 -14.88
C TYR A 233 -0.53 10.62 -14.81
N SER A 234 0.22 10.47 -15.93
CA SER A 234 1.49 9.74 -15.94
C SER A 234 2.65 10.41 -15.20
N GLU A 235 2.53 11.71 -14.91
CA GLU A 235 3.59 12.47 -14.25
C GLU A 235 3.48 12.47 -12.71
N TYR A 236 2.40 11.89 -12.15
CA TYR A 236 2.29 11.81 -10.70
C TYR A 236 3.26 10.76 -10.14
N ASN A 237 4.07 11.19 -9.21
CA ASN A 237 4.87 10.30 -8.39
C ASN A 237 4.01 9.76 -7.24
N LEU A 238 3.96 8.44 -7.05
CA LEU A 238 3.11 7.81 -6.04
C LEU A 238 3.56 8.12 -4.61
N ASP A 239 4.87 8.34 -4.40
CA ASP A 239 5.41 8.59 -3.06
C ASP A 239 5.29 10.07 -2.66
N THR A 240 5.54 10.97 -3.62
CA THR A 240 5.58 12.40 -3.34
C THR A 240 4.24 13.11 -3.54
N GLY A 241 3.31 12.48 -4.26
CA GLY A 241 2.01 13.05 -4.61
C GLY A 241 2.06 14.29 -5.49
N ILE A 242 3.22 14.59 -6.06
CA ILE A 242 3.41 15.74 -6.97
C ILE A 242 3.80 15.26 -8.37
N ARG A 243 3.61 16.11 -9.35
CA ARG A 243 4.05 15.90 -10.72
C ARG A 243 5.54 16.21 -10.81
N ASN A 244 6.35 15.26 -10.45
CA ASN A 244 7.80 15.37 -10.53
C ASN A 244 8.41 13.96 -10.54
N GLU A 245 9.42 13.74 -11.34
CA GLU A 245 10.18 12.49 -11.35
C GLU A 245 11.10 12.35 -10.12
N SER A 246 11.39 13.45 -9.43
CA SER A 246 12.27 13.43 -8.26
C SER A 246 11.56 12.87 -7.03
N ILE A 247 12.22 11.93 -6.37
CA ILE A 247 11.88 11.42 -5.03
C ILE A 247 12.58 12.20 -3.91
N ASP A 248 13.23 13.34 -4.23
CA ASP A 248 13.94 14.17 -3.25
C ASP A 248 12.94 14.79 -2.26
N MET A 249 13.01 14.35 -1.04
CA MET A 249 12.16 14.79 0.06
C MET A 249 13.00 15.46 1.14
N LYS A 250 12.51 16.58 1.71
CA LYS A 250 13.29 17.45 2.62
C LYS A 250 12.56 17.82 3.91
N ALA A 251 11.26 17.57 3.99
CA ALA A 251 10.45 17.96 5.14
C ALA A 251 9.84 16.73 5.81
N PHE A 252 10.25 16.48 7.05
CA PHE A 252 9.78 15.34 7.84
C PHE A 252 9.56 15.75 9.29
N GLU A 253 8.58 15.14 9.92
CA GLU A 253 8.32 15.22 11.35
C GLU A 253 7.92 13.85 11.89
N PRO A 254 8.90 12.92 11.99
CA PRO A 254 8.61 11.54 12.34
C PRO A 254 7.94 11.42 13.70
N ILE A 255 6.91 10.56 13.75
CA ILE A 255 6.30 10.16 15.01
C ILE A 255 7.24 9.13 15.66
N GLU A 256 7.86 9.54 16.78
CA GLU A 256 8.71 8.65 17.55
C GLU A 256 7.87 7.60 18.29
N ASP A 257 8.47 6.40 18.48
CA ASP A 257 7.87 5.40 19.34
C ASP A 257 7.81 5.96 20.76
N GLU A 258 6.62 6.13 21.28
CA GLU A 258 6.44 6.10 22.73
C GLU A 258 6.76 4.66 23.15
N ALA A 259 7.89 4.51 23.84
CA ALA A 259 8.57 3.27 24.20
C ALA A 259 7.69 2.27 24.98
#